data_6178def70bbab566f72753f989b58420
#
_entry.id   6178def70bbab566f72753f989b58420
#
_cell.length_a   1.000
_cell.length_b   1.000
_cell.length_c   1.000
_cell.angle_alpha   90.00
_cell.angle_beta   90.00
_cell.angle_gamma   90.00
#
_symmetry.space_group_name_H-M   'P 1'
#
loop_
_entity.id
_entity.type
_entity.pdbx_description
1 polymer ?
#
loop_
_entity_poly.entity_id
_entity_poly.type
_entity_poly.pdbx_seq_one_letter_code
_entity_poly.pdbx_strand_id
1 'polypeptide(L)'
;MSDLELSLTLQYYKVYKIVELIKIKDKEFKKYISAKELDERIVELSQEINNDYVSKEILFIIILNGAFMFAADLLKRISGNHKISFIKVSSYHGVESSGSINTLIGLNEEIWNKDVIIIEDIVDTGITLSNIIRDLNLKKPRSLEICSLFFKPQSFKADFDVRYKGFDISNEFIVGYGLDYDGYGRTLSEIYQLK
;
A
#
# COMPACT_ATOMS: atom_id res chain seq x y z
N MET A 1 -45.49 8.85 -24.72
CA MET A 1 -44.80 7.86 -23.87
C MET A 1 -45.66 7.71 -22.64
N SER A 2 -46.13 6.52 -22.37
CA SER A 2 -46.98 6.25 -21.21
C SER A 2 -46.13 6.13 -19.95
N ASP A 3 -46.70 6.44 -18.79
CA ASP A 3 -46.03 6.30 -17.48
C ASP A 3 -45.51 4.89 -17.23
N LEU A 4 -46.06 3.89 -17.93
CA LEU A 4 -45.59 2.48 -17.89
C LEU A 4 -44.22 2.30 -18.59
N GLU A 5 -43.97 3.00 -19.70
CA GLU A 5 -42.69 2.94 -20.42
C GLU A 5 -41.60 3.65 -19.67
N LEU A 6 -41.88 4.76 -18.97
CA LEU A 6 -40.96 5.43 -18.09
C LEU A 6 -40.61 4.55 -16.85
N SER A 7 -41.62 3.86 -16.30
CA SER A 7 -41.43 2.96 -15.15
C SER A 7 -40.58 1.75 -15.52
N LEU A 8 -40.80 1.14 -16.69
CA LEU A 8 -39.97 0.02 -17.17
C LEU A 8 -38.54 0.46 -17.50
N THR A 9 -38.36 1.64 -18.06
CA THR A 9 -37.02 2.18 -18.37
C THR A 9 -36.25 2.48 -17.07
N LEU A 10 -36.88 3.04 -16.04
CA LEU A 10 -36.28 3.27 -14.71
C LEU A 10 -36.03 1.97 -13.95
N GLN A 11 -36.81 0.93 -14.15
CA GLN A 11 -36.60 -0.38 -13.55
C GLN A 11 -35.45 -1.15 -14.23
N TYR A 12 -35.17 -0.90 -15.52
CA TYR A 12 -34.03 -1.45 -16.24
C TYR A 12 -32.72 -0.77 -15.85
N TYR A 13 -32.73 0.48 -15.37
CA TYR A 13 -31.55 1.16 -14.81
C TYR A 13 -31.23 0.78 -13.36
N LYS A 14 -32.12 0.05 -12.68
CA LYS A 14 -31.83 -0.57 -11.38
C LYS A 14 -31.27 -1.96 -11.62
N VAL A 15 -29.97 -2.13 -11.28
CA VAL A 15 -29.33 -3.44 -11.08
C VAL A 15 -28.61 -4.02 -12.30
N TYR A 16 -27.71 -3.29 -12.90
CA TYR A 16 -26.45 -3.91 -13.25
C TYR A 16 -25.35 -2.98 -12.70
N LYS A 17 -24.83 -3.31 -11.53
CA LYS A 17 -23.50 -2.87 -11.13
C LYS A 17 -22.60 -3.45 -12.22
N ILE A 18 -22.21 -2.64 -13.22
CA ILE A 18 -21.28 -3.06 -14.27
C ILE A 18 -20.03 -3.47 -13.49
N VAL A 19 -19.79 -4.76 -13.37
CA VAL A 19 -18.55 -5.27 -12.79
C VAL A 19 -17.50 -4.92 -13.83
N GLU A 20 -16.77 -3.85 -13.57
CA GLU A 20 -15.69 -3.41 -14.45
C GLU A 20 -14.59 -4.47 -14.38
N LEU A 21 -14.51 -5.28 -15.43
CA LEU A 21 -13.51 -6.33 -15.58
C LEU A 21 -12.37 -5.81 -16.44
N ILE A 22 -11.16 -6.09 -16.00
CA ILE A 22 -9.97 -5.87 -16.81
C ILE A 22 -9.24 -7.20 -16.97
N LYS A 23 -8.53 -7.35 -18.07
CA LYS A 23 -7.66 -8.49 -18.32
C LYS A 23 -6.20 -8.04 -18.29
N ILE A 24 -5.40 -8.71 -17.47
CA ILE A 24 -3.95 -8.53 -17.43
C ILE A 24 -3.32 -9.89 -17.72
N LYS A 25 -2.62 -9.99 -18.87
CA LYS A 25 -2.07 -11.25 -19.38
C LYS A 25 -3.16 -12.34 -19.50
N ASP A 26 -3.04 -13.37 -18.69
CA ASP A 26 -3.89 -14.56 -18.68
C ASP A 26 -5.02 -14.50 -17.64
N LYS A 27 -5.05 -13.46 -16.80
CA LYS A 27 -5.99 -13.35 -15.68
C LYS A 27 -6.99 -12.23 -15.84
N GLU A 28 -8.20 -12.46 -15.31
CA GLU A 28 -9.27 -11.47 -15.20
C GLU A 28 -9.37 -10.94 -13.79
N PHE A 29 -9.56 -9.63 -13.70
CA PHE A 29 -9.67 -8.91 -12.45
C PHE A 29 -10.94 -8.09 -12.45
N LYS A 30 -11.61 -8.01 -11.31
CA LYS A 30 -12.78 -7.14 -11.05
C LYS A 30 -12.35 -5.93 -10.25
N LYS A 31 -12.96 -4.78 -10.53
CA LYS A 31 -12.76 -3.57 -9.73
C LYS A 31 -13.10 -3.85 -8.27
N TYR A 32 -12.21 -3.44 -7.37
CA TYR A 32 -12.31 -3.70 -5.94
C TYR A 32 -12.38 -2.41 -5.12
N ILE A 33 -11.40 -1.51 -5.28
CA ILE A 33 -11.36 -0.20 -4.62
C ILE A 33 -11.16 0.87 -5.68
N SER A 34 -12.01 1.89 -5.69
CA SER A 34 -11.95 3.00 -6.64
C SER A 34 -10.85 3.99 -6.30
N ALA A 35 -10.43 4.77 -7.31
CA ALA A 35 -9.48 5.87 -7.10
C ALA A 35 -9.97 6.91 -6.08
N LYS A 36 -11.28 7.13 -6.01
CA LYS A 36 -11.89 8.04 -5.03
C LYS A 36 -11.74 7.51 -3.60
N GLU A 37 -12.05 6.24 -3.36
CA GLU A 37 -11.90 5.61 -2.04
C GLU A 37 -10.43 5.61 -1.59
N LEU A 38 -9.49 5.35 -2.52
CA LEU A 38 -8.06 5.45 -2.25
C LEU A 38 -7.66 6.86 -1.82
N ASP A 39 -8.08 7.88 -2.57
CA ASP A 39 -7.74 9.27 -2.30
C ASP A 39 -8.29 9.73 -0.94
N GLU A 40 -9.55 9.43 -0.64
CA GLU A 40 -10.21 9.75 0.64
C GLU A 40 -9.45 9.12 1.81
N ARG A 41 -9.08 7.82 1.71
CA ARG A 41 -8.33 7.16 2.79
C ARG A 41 -6.92 7.70 2.96
N ILE A 42 -6.25 8.07 1.87
CA ILE A 42 -4.91 8.69 1.93
C ILE A 42 -4.97 10.06 2.59
N VAL A 43 -6.02 10.84 2.35
CA VAL A 43 -6.26 12.11 3.06
C VAL A 43 -6.36 11.87 4.56
N GLU A 44 -7.15 10.89 5.01
CA GLU A 44 -7.28 10.53 6.43
C GLU A 44 -5.94 10.13 7.04
N LEU A 45 -5.20 9.20 6.39
CA LEU A 45 -3.88 8.78 6.85
C LEU A 45 -2.90 9.96 6.96
N SER A 46 -2.92 10.88 6.00
CA SER A 46 -2.08 12.06 6.06
C SER A 46 -2.41 12.97 7.24
N GLN A 47 -3.69 13.10 7.58
CA GLN A 47 -4.15 13.86 8.75
C GLN A 47 -3.72 13.20 10.07
N GLU A 48 -3.84 11.88 10.16
CA GLU A 48 -3.35 11.11 11.32
C GLU A 48 -1.86 11.36 11.55
N ILE A 49 -1.04 11.21 10.50
CA ILE A 49 0.42 11.43 10.58
C ILE A 49 0.74 12.89 10.91
N ASN A 50 0.09 13.86 10.27
CA ASN A 50 0.30 15.28 10.55
C ASN A 50 -0.01 15.64 12.01
N ASN A 51 -1.05 15.04 12.61
CA ASN A 51 -1.42 15.26 14.00
C ASN A 51 -0.40 14.65 14.98
N ASP A 52 0.12 13.45 14.68
CA ASP A 52 1.06 12.74 15.55
C ASP A 52 2.46 13.35 15.53
N TYR A 53 2.83 14.00 14.43
CA TYR A 53 4.17 14.53 14.20
C TYR A 53 4.21 16.06 14.07
N VAL A 54 3.34 16.77 14.75
CA VAL A 54 3.37 18.24 14.78
C VAL A 54 4.76 18.73 15.18
N SER A 55 5.36 19.58 14.34
CA SER A 55 6.69 20.18 14.55
C SER A 55 7.86 19.17 14.68
N LYS A 56 7.69 17.95 14.21
CA LYS A 56 8.76 16.93 14.17
C LYS A 56 9.23 16.71 12.73
N GLU A 57 10.52 16.47 12.56
CA GLU A 57 11.08 15.99 11.29
C GLU A 57 10.92 14.45 11.23
N ILE A 58 10.35 13.95 10.15
CA ILE A 58 10.21 12.52 9.87
C ILE A 58 11.18 12.14 8.76
N LEU A 59 11.78 10.96 8.87
CA LEU A 59 12.41 10.27 7.76
C LEU A 59 11.44 9.22 7.23
N PHE A 60 10.90 9.43 6.04
CA PHE A 60 10.09 8.43 5.34
C PHE A 60 10.99 7.46 4.58
N ILE A 61 10.80 6.17 4.80
CA ILE A 61 11.48 5.09 4.07
C ILE A 61 10.44 4.36 3.22
N ILE A 62 10.54 4.50 1.90
CA ILE A 62 9.59 3.91 0.95
C ILE A 62 10.12 2.59 0.43
N ILE A 63 9.32 1.52 0.55
CA ILE A 63 9.68 0.21 0.01
C ILE A 63 9.24 0.10 -1.45
N LEU A 64 10.22 -0.03 -2.33
CA LEU A 64 9.99 -0.12 -3.78
C LEU A 64 9.83 -1.60 -4.21
N ASN A 65 9.04 -1.86 -5.28
CA ASN A 65 8.44 -0.88 -6.21
C ASN A 65 6.99 -0.50 -5.84
N GLY A 66 6.22 -1.34 -5.17
CA GLY A 66 4.77 -1.23 -5.09
C GLY A 66 4.29 0.05 -4.41
N ALA A 67 4.99 0.51 -3.37
CA ALA A 67 4.60 1.68 -2.59
C ALA A 67 4.74 3.04 -3.31
N PHE A 68 5.27 3.10 -4.55
CA PHE A 68 5.62 4.40 -5.18
C PHE A 68 4.43 5.33 -5.39
N MET A 69 3.27 4.81 -5.82
CA MET A 69 2.08 5.64 -6.02
C MET A 69 1.50 6.11 -4.69
N PHE A 70 1.33 5.20 -3.76
CA PHE A 70 0.86 5.51 -2.41
C PHE A 70 1.73 6.54 -1.72
N ALA A 71 3.05 6.34 -1.73
CA ALA A 71 4.00 7.28 -1.13
C ALA A 71 3.92 8.67 -1.78
N ALA A 72 3.83 8.75 -3.11
CA ALA A 72 3.74 10.02 -3.82
C ALA A 72 2.47 10.79 -3.44
N ASP A 73 1.33 10.11 -3.31
CA ASP A 73 0.06 10.77 -2.98
C ASP A 73 -0.04 11.10 -1.49
N LEU A 74 0.48 10.26 -0.60
CA LEU A 74 0.53 10.52 0.82
C LEU A 74 1.45 11.70 1.13
N LEU A 75 2.69 11.67 0.64
CA LEU A 75 3.73 12.65 0.99
C LEU A 75 3.41 14.07 0.52
N LYS A 76 2.66 14.24 -0.57
CA LYS A 76 2.16 15.57 -0.99
C LYS A 76 1.22 16.22 0.03
N ARG A 77 0.66 15.45 0.96
CA ARG A 77 -0.29 15.88 1.98
C ARG A 77 0.32 15.98 3.38
N ILE A 78 1.57 15.56 3.53
CA ILE A 78 2.30 15.69 4.80
C ILE A 78 2.87 17.09 4.91
N SER A 79 2.60 17.75 6.03
CA SER A 79 3.01 19.13 6.32
C SER A 79 4.39 19.15 6.96
N GLY A 80 5.23 20.09 6.55
CA GLY A 80 6.56 20.30 7.14
C GLY A 80 7.70 19.92 6.20
N ASN A 81 8.92 19.93 6.73
CA ASN A 81 10.14 19.53 6.02
C ASN A 81 10.54 18.13 6.46
N HIS A 82 10.49 17.16 5.55
CA HIS A 82 10.75 15.77 5.83
C HIS A 82 11.81 15.21 4.88
N LYS A 83 12.50 14.17 5.33
CA LYS A 83 13.44 13.44 4.48
C LYS A 83 12.77 12.21 3.89
N ILE A 84 13.18 11.86 2.68
CA ILE A 84 12.66 10.72 1.96
C ILE A 84 13.83 9.85 1.54
N SER A 85 13.76 8.55 1.81
CA SER A 85 14.70 7.57 1.34
C SER A 85 13.95 6.37 0.78
N PHE A 86 14.63 5.59 -0.05
CA PHE A 86 14.05 4.42 -0.71
C PHE A 86 14.86 3.19 -0.39
N ILE A 87 14.16 2.09 -0.15
CA ILE A 87 14.78 0.77 -0.10
C ILE A 87 14.08 -0.14 -1.11
N LYS A 88 14.84 -1.02 -1.72
CA LYS A 88 14.31 -2.06 -2.59
C LYS A 88 14.89 -3.40 -2.18
N VAL A 89 14.01 -4.31 -1.84
CA VAL A 89 14.36 -5.67 -1.48
C VAL A 89 13.82 -6.63 -2.53
N SER A 90 14.54 -7.70 -2.81
CA SER A 90 14.03 -8.84 -3.57
C SER A 90 13.84 -10.03 -2.65
N SER A 91 12.67 -10.64 -2.67
CA SER A 91 12.49 -11.98 -2.12
C SER A 91 13.17 -12.98 -3.05
N TYR A 92 14.12 -13.75 -2.52
CA TYR A 92 14.73 -14.84 -3.26
C TYR A 92 13.73 -16.02 -3.32
N HIS A 93 13.24 -16.34 -4.51
CA HIS A 93 12.57 -17.61 -4.81
C HIS A 93 13.65 -18.63 -5.24
N GLY A 94 14.53 -19.02 -4.31
CA GLY A 94 15.58 -20.01 -4.53
C GLY A 94 15.52 -21.13 -3.51
N VAL A 95 16.01 -22.32 -3.89
CA VAL A 95 15.86 -23.61 -3.16
C VAL A 95 16.54 -23.66 -1.79
N GLU A 96 17.29 -22.63 -1.40
CA GLU A 96 17.85 -22.50 -0.05
C GLU A 96 17.45 -21.16 0.57
N SER A 97 16.41 -21.19 1.39
CA SER A 97 15.97 -20.04 2.17
C SER A 97 16.91 -19.81 3.36
N SER A 98 18.01 -19.12 3.14
CA SER A 98 18.90 -18.66 4.24
C SER A 98 18.29 -17.48 5.02
N GLY A 99 17.06 -17.07 4.75
CA GLY A 99 16.41 -15.93 5.43
C GLY A 99 17.06 -14.56 5.14
N SER A 100 18.03 -14.49 4.24
CA SER A 100 18.70 -13.24 3.89
C SER A 100 17.90 -12.50 2.80
N ILE A 101 17.57 -11.25 3.07
CA ILE A 101 16.98 -10.33 2.10
C ILE A 101 18.13 -9.70 1.31
N ASN A 102 18.12 -9.86 -0.03
CA ASN A 102 19.02 -9.08 -0.86
C ASN A 102 18.48 -7.65 -1.02
N THR A 103 19.17 -6.71 -0.41
CA THR A 103 18.89 -5.29 -0.58
C THR A 103 19.44 -4.84 -1.93
N LEU A 104 18.57 -4.55 -2.91
CA LEU A 104 18.97 -4.03 -4.23
C LEU A 104 19.25 -2.53 -4.20
N ILE A 105 18.52 -1.79 -3.37
CA ILE A 105 18.75 -0.39 -3.04
C ILE A 105 18.77 -0.30 -1.54
N GLY A 106 19.90 0.08 -0.97
CA GLY A 106 20.09 0.20 0.47
C GLY A 106 19.79 1.60 0.98
N LEU A 107 19.54 1.68 2.29
CA LEU A 107 19.37 2.93 2.99
C LEU A 107 20.73 3.64 3.12
N ASN A 108 20.87 4.83 2.54
CA ASN A 108 22.05 5.70 2.67
C ASN A 108 21.91 6.75 3.79
N GLU A 109 20.71 6.89 4.35
CA GLU A 109 20.40 7.89 5.37
C GLU A 109 20.81 7.39 6.76
N GLU A 110 21.36 8.30 7.56
CA GLU A 110 21.53 8.09 8.99
C GLU A 110 20.16 8.16 9.67
N ILE A 111 19.80 7.12 10.44
CA ILE A 111 18.50 7.05 11.11
C ILE A 111 18.60 7.13 12.65
N TRP A 112 19.83 7.18 13.20
CA TRP A 112 20.04 7.28 14.63
C TRP A 112 19.29 8.49 15.22
N ASN A 113 18.49 8.24 16.26
CA ASN A 113 17.67 9.24 16.96
C ASN A 113 16.68 10.03 16.08
N LYS A 114 16.24 9.47 14.94
CA LYS A 114 15.21 10.06 14.08
C LYS A 114 13.87 9.37 14.25
N ASP A 115 12.79 10.10 14.02
CA ASP A 115 11.48 9.52 13.83
C ASP A 115 11.40 8.97 12.41
N VAL A 116 11.10 7.70 12.28
CA VAL A 116 11.08 6.98 11.00
C VAL A 116 9.67 6.44 10.75
N ILE A 117 9.17 6.64 9.53
CA ILE A 117 7.94 5.97 9.05
C ILE A 117 8.30 5.17 7.81
N ILE A 118 8.08 3.87 7.85
CA ILE A 118 8.15 2.99 6.67
C ILE A 118 6.83 3.11 5.91
N ILE A 119 6.91 3.36 4.60
CA ILE A 119 5.75 3.34 3.69
C ILE A 119 5.79 2.07 2.85
N GLU A 120 4.73 1.27 2.95
CA GLU A 120 4.54 -0.01 2.27
C GLU A 120 3.23 -0.01 1.49
N ASP A 121 3.18 -0.68 0.35
CA ASP A 121 1.94 -0.87 -0.41
C ASP A 121 1.01 -1.89 0.26
N ILE A 122 1.55 -3.03 0.66
CA ILE A 122 0.78 -4.12 1.25
C ILE A 122 1.56 -4.91 2.30
N VAL A 123 0.98 -5.05 3.47
CA VAL A 123 1.46 -5.99 4.50
C VAL A 123 0.60 -7.25 4.43
N ASP A 124 1.19 -8.33 3.94
CA ASP A 124 0.58 -9.66 3.86
C ASP A 124 0.99 -10.49 5.10
N THR A 125 1.98 -11.37 4.99
CA THR A 125 2.47 -12.16 6.13
C THR A 125 3.31 -11.35 7.12
N GLY A 126 3.87 -10.24 6.70
CA GLY A 126 4.75 -9.40 7.49
C GLY A 126 6.21 -9.89 7.58
N ILE A 127 6.54 -11.06 7.05
CA ILE A 127 7.87 -11.68 7.19
C ILE A 127 8.98 -10.77 6.63
N THR A 128 8.81 -10.27 5.41
CA THR A 128 9.79 -9.39 4.77
C THR A 128 9.98 -8.11 5.58
N LEU A 129 8.88 -7.51 5.99
CA LEU A 129 8.89 -6.26 6.74
C LEU A 129 9.50 -6.45 8.15
N SER A 130 9.29 -7.60 8.82
CA SER A 130 9.94 -7.94 10.09
C SER A 130 11.47 -7.86 10.01
N ASN A 131 12.05 -8.37 8.91
CA ASN A 131 13.50 -8.31 8.72
C ASN A 131 13.99 -6.86 8.52
N ILE A 132 13.25 -6.07 7.73
CA ILE A 132 13.56 -4.66 7.51
C ILE A 132 13.48 -3.89 8.84
N ILE A 133 12.42 -4.08 9.62
CA ILE A 133 12.23 -3.46 10.95
C ILE A 133 13.39 -3.82 11.88
N ARG A 134 13.78 -5.10 11.95
CA ARG A 134 14.90 -5.56 12.77
C ARG A 134 16.18 -4.83 12.38
N ASP A 135 16.50 -4.76 11.07
CA ASP A 135 17.74 -4.16 10.59
C ASP A 135 17.76 -2.64 10.80
N LEU A 136 16.61 -1.97 10.69
CA LEU A 136 16.48 -0.55 11.00
C LEU A 136 16.59 -0.28 12.51
N ASN A 137 16.02 -1.12 13.36
CA ASN A 137 16.10 -0.98 14.82
C ASN A 137 17.55 -1.13 15.35
N LEU A 138 18.40 -1.92 14.69
CA LEU A 138 19.85 -1.99 15.02
C LEU A 138 20.55 -0.63 14.88
N LYS A 139 20.01 0.27 14.03
CA LYS A 139 20.52 1.64 13.84
C LYS A 139 19.94 2.65 14.84
N LYS A 140 19.13 2.20 15.82
CA LYS A 140 18.59 2.97 16.94
C LYS A 140 17.86 4.25 16.54
N PRO A 141 16.77 4.18 15.74
CA PRO A 141 15.87 5.32 15.52
C PRO A 141 15.22 5.73 16.85
N ARG A 142 14.72 6.97 16.96
CA ARG A 142 13.93 7.44 18.10
C ARG A 142 12.55 6.77 18.14
N SER A 143 11.93 6.66 16.97
CA SER A 143 10.71 5.89 16.74
C SER A 143 10.75 5.24 15.36
N LEU A 144 10.07 4.11 15.21
CA LEU A 144 9.92 3.39 13.95
C LEU A 144 8.46 2.94 13.84
N GLU A 145 7.72 3.56 12.93
CA GLU A 145 6.31 3.28 12.69
C GLU A 145 6.09 2.79 11.25
N ILE A 146 4.97 2.14 11.01
CA ILE A 146 4.62 1.58 9.71
C ILE A 146 3.33 2.22 9.21
N CYS A 147 3.38 2.67 7.95
CA CYS A 147 2.24 3.13 7.19
C CYS A 147 2.05 2.22 5.97
N SER A 148 0.97 1.45 5.94
CA SER A 148 0.65 0.54 4.84
C SER A 148 -0.70 0.87 4.23
N LEU A 149 -0.77 0.91 2.88
CA LEU A 149 -2.03 1.15 2.21
C LEU A 149 -2.97 -0.04 2.36
N PHE A 150 -2.45 -1.27 2.23
CA PHE A 150 -3.23 -2.50 2.40
C PHE A 150 -2.65 -3.37 3.50
N PHE A 151 -3.54 -3.98 4.26
CA PHE A 151 -3.20 -4.93 5.31
C PHE A 151 -4.09 -6.17 5.20
N LYS A 152 -3.49 -7.36 5.30
CA LYS A 152 -4.19 -8.66 5.27
C LYS A 152 -4.20 -9.29 6.65
N PRO A 153 -5.18 -8.99 7.51
CA PRO A 153 -5.19 -9.45 8.90
C PRO A 153 -5.19 -10.98 9.04
N GLN A 154 -5.79 -11.70 8.08
CA GLN A 154 -5.87 -13.16 8.12
C GLN A 154 -4.54 -13.85 7.75
N SER A 155 -3.69 -13.21 6.97
CA SER A 155 -2.37 -13.74 6.58
C SER A 155 -1.26 -13.31 7.51
N PHE A 156 -1.48 -12.25 8.28
CA PHE A 156 -0.46 -11.62 9.10
C PHE A 156 0.02 -12.57 10.23
N LYS A 157 1.34 -12.75 10.33
CA LYS A 157 1.97 -13.69 11.29
C LYS A 157 3.14 -13.05 12.04
N ALA A 158 3.45 -11.80 11.76
CA ALA A 158 4.57 -11.09 12.36
C ALA A 158 4.20 -10.51 13.72
N ASP A 159 5.21 -10.16 14.51
CA ASP A 159 5.07 -9.57 15.84
C ASP A 159 5.47 -8.08 15.79
N PHE A 160 4.72 -7.29 15.03
CA PHE A 160 4.79 -5.83 15.03
C PHE A 160 3.41 -5.25 14.73
N ASP A 161 3.20 -4.00 15.12
CA ASP A 161 1.96 -3.29 14.80
C ASP A 161 2.13 -2.44 13.52
N VAL A 162 1.03 -2.31 12.76
CA VAL A 162 0.93 -1.37 11.64
C VAL A 162 0.09 -0.19 12.12
N ARG A 163 0.77 0.89 12.49
CA ARG A 163 0.12 2.06 13.12
C ARG A 163 -0.84 2.77 12.18
N TYR A 164 -0.40 3.04 10.96
CA TYR A 164 -1.20 3.74 9.94
C TYR A 164 -1.64 2.75 8.87
N LYS A 165 -2.87 2.26 8.98
CA LYS A 165 -3.45 1.28 8.05
C LYS A 165 -4.47 1.94 7.14
N GLY A 166 -4.31 1.77 5.84
CA GLY A 166 -5.28 2.22 4.85
C GLY A 166 -6.54 1.35 4.85
N PHE A 167 -6.42 0.15 4.32
CA PHE A 167 -7.53 -0.79 4.17
C PHE A 167 -7.16 -2.17 4.69
N ASP A 168 -8.02 -2.73 5.53
CA ASP A 168 -7.99 -4.17 5.81
C ASP A 168 -8.65 -4.89 4.64
N ILE A 169 -7.93 -5.82 4.02
CA ILE A 169 -8.40 -6.56 2.85
C ILE A 169 -8.33 -8.07 3.07
N SER A 170 -9.06 -8.79 2.25
CA SER A 170 -9.03 -10.26 2.20
C SER A 170 -7.73 -10.79 1.58
N ASN A 171 -7.56 -12.13 1.57
CA ASN A 171 -6.31 -12.75 1.10
C ASN A 171 -6.19 -12.84 -0.42
N GLU A 172 -7.23 -12.46 -1.17
CA GLU A 172 -7.21 -12.51 -2.62
C GLU A 172 -6.11 -11.63 -3.19
N PHE A 173 -5.67 -12.00 -4.39
CA PHE A 173 -4.65 -11.27 -5.10
C PHE A 173 -5.23 -9.97 -5.68
N ILE A 174 -4.53 -8.87 -5.46
CA ILE A 174 -4.91 -7.54 -5.95
C ILE A 174 -3.81 -6.95 -6.84
N VAL A 175 -4.21 -6.06 -7.75
CA VAL A 175 -3.35 -5.35 -8.68
C VAL A 175 -3.85 -3.92 -8.90
N GLY A 176 -2.95 -3.02 -9.25
CA GLY A 176 -3.25 -1.61 -9.47
C GLY A 176 -2.62 -0.71 -8.41
N TYR A 177 -2.59 0.58 -8.67
CA TYR A 177 -2.09 1.62 -7.78
C TYR A 177 -0.72 1.30 -7.15
N GLY A 178 0.23 0.88 -8.01
CA GLY A 178 1.57 0.46 -7.60
C GLY A 178 1.78 -1.04 -7.59
N LEU A 179 0.76 -1.82 -7.24
CA LEU A 179 0.80 -3.29 -7.23
C LEU A 179 0.77 -3.87 -8.64
N ASP A 180 1.43 -5.01 -8.83
CA ASP A 180 1.55 -5.64 -10.14
C ASP A 180 1.16 -7.11 -10.18
N TYR A 181 0.88 -7.57 -11.40
CA TYR A 181 0.88 -8.97 -11.79
C TYR A 181 1.94 -9.15 -12.88
N ASP A 182 3.05 -9.80 -12.54
CA ASP A 182 4.17 -10.07 -13.42
C ASP A 182 4.68 -8.80 -14.17
N GLY A 183 4.85 -7.71 -13.42
CA GLY A 183 5.33 -6.41 -13.92
C GLY A 183 4.26 -5.51 -14.52
N TYR A 184 3.02 -5.97 -14.69
CA TYR A 184 1.93 -5.22 -15.32
C TYR A 184 0.90 -4.76 -14.28
N GLY A 185 0.19 -3.68 -14.59
CA GLY A 185 -0.92 -3.17 -13.78
C GLY A 185 -0.56 -2.06 -12.80
N ARG A 186 0.71 -1.78 -12.52
CA ARG A 186 1.13 -0.76 -11.54
C ARG A 186 0.57 0.64 -11.80
N THR A 187 0.32 1.00 -13.07
CA THR A 187 -0.14 2.33 -13.49
C THR A 187 -1.65 2.51 -13.44
N LEU A 188 -2.41 1.47 -13.12
CA LEU A 188 -3.85 1.60 -12.91
C LEU A 188 -4.10 2.50 -11.70
N SER A 189 -5.07 3.42 -11.83
CA SER A 189 -5.42 4.37 -10.76
C SER A 189 -6.30 3.76 -9.66
N GLU A 190 -6.78 2.55 -9.86
CA GLU A 190 -7.71 1.83 -8.99
C GLU A 190 -7.15 0.46 -8.62
N ILE A 191 -7.77 -0.19 -7.64
CA ILE A 191 -7.43 -1.55 -7.26
C ILE A 191 -8.43 -2.52 -7.87
N TYR A 192 -7.87 -3.58 -8.44
CA TYR A 192 -8.60 -4.70 -9.00
C TYR A 192 -8.20 -5.99 -8.29
N GLN A 193 -9.19 -6.84 -8.02
CA GLN A 193 -9.04 -8.13 -7.34
C GLN A 193 -9.19 -9.25 -8.36
N LEU A 194 -8.38 -10.29 -8.22
CA LEU A 194 -8.45 -11.51 -9.04
C LEU A 194 -9.85 -12.12 -8.94
N LYS A 195 -10.39 -12.52 -10.10
CA LYS A 195 -11.71 -13.14 -10.21
C LYS A 195 -11.67 -14.65 -9.91
#